data_867f6046cba9b6c7961e436aa7d1b1bf
#
_entry.id   867f6046cba9b6c7961e436aa7d1b1bf
#
_cell.length_a   1.000
_cell.length_b   1.000
_cell.length_c   1.000
_cell.angle_alpha   90.00
_cell.angle_beta   90.00
_cell.angle_gamma   90.00
#
_symmetry.space_group_name_H-M   'P 1'
#
loop_
_entity.id
_entity.type
_entity.pdbx_description
1 polymer ?
#
loop_
_entity_poly.entity_id
_entity_poly.type
_entity_poly.pdbx_seq_one_letter_code
_entity_poly.pdbx_strand_id
1 'polypeptide(L)'
;MIKYPESLYTPTDVKKIREELVKAQKGIDPILNEPFSEVRVLDHDHTTQHVRAALNRNTNAFEGLVFNAYKRCLKWMTDKPLPEILRGLAVYLEQDYSKNPYHPDWLKRVTIDFNKLKESSKDSVLIELGTSCGKNALERKKNFSKALMTRKFSYNQIMDLIKKFR
;
A
#
# COMPACT_ATOMS: atom_id res chain seq x y z
N MET A 1 13.85 -25.36 -25.54
CA MET A 1 14.49 -24.08 -25.21
C MET A 1 14.10 -23.09 -26.31
N ILE A 2 13.45 -21.97 -25.99
CA ILE A 2 13.08 -20.95 -26.99
C ILE A 2 14.37 -20.26 -27.42
N LYS A 3 14.67 -20.26 -28.72
CA LYS A 3 15.83 -19.56 -29.27
C LYS A 3 15.43 -18.13 -29.60
N TYR A 4 15.73 -17.20 -28.71
CA TYR A 4 15.47 -15.76 -28.92
C TYR A 4 16.52 -15.16 -29.88
N PRO A 5 16.17 -14.14 -30.68
CA PRO A 5 17.15 -13.31 -31.37
C PRO A 5 18.04 -12.59 -30.36
N GLU A 6 19.28 -12.27 -30.75
CA GLU A 6 20.21 -11.55 -29.88
C GLU A 6 19.68 -10.18 -29.43
N SER A 7 18.93 -9.50 -30.30
CA SER A 7 18.35 -8.18 -30.03
C SER A 7 16.99 -8.00 -30.72
N LEU A 8 16.14 -7.17 -30.14
CA LEU A 8 14.85 -6.77 -30.72
C LEU A 8 14.96 -5.36 -31.28
N TYR A 9 14.53 -5.17 -32.53
CA TYR A 9 14.68 -3.89 -33.24
C TYR A 9 13.34 -3.22 -33.57
N THR A 10 12.26 -3.99 -33.62
CA THR A 10 10.96 -3.49 -34.09
C THR A 10 9.85 -3.76 -33.08
N PRO A 11 8.74 -2.99 -33.13
CA PRO A 11 7.55 -3.30 -32.37
C PRO A 11 6.97 -4.69 -32.66
N THR A 12 7.17 -5.20 -33.88
CA THR A 12 6.75 -6.54 -34.28
C THR A 12 7.57 -7.62 -33.54
N ASP A 13 8.88 -7.43 -33.40
CA ASP A 13 9.74 -8.34 -32.62
C ASP A 13 9.30 -8.35 -31.16
N VAL A 14 9.08 -7.18 -30.57
CA VAL A 14 8.58 -7.03 -29.19
C VAL A 14 7.25 -7.77 -29.00
N LYS A 15 6.30 -7.62 -29.92
CA LYS A 15 5.02 -8.33 -29.87
C LYS A 15 5.20 -9.83 -29.91
N LYS A 16 6.01 -10.33 -30.86
CA LYS A 16 6.29 -11.76 -31.03
C LYS A 16 6.90 -12.37 -29.76
N ILE A 17 7.98 -11.78 -29.25
CA ILE A 17 8.64 -12.28 -28.04
C ILE A 17 7.74 -12.24 -26.82
N ARG A 18 6.94 -11.19 -26.66
CA ARG A 18 5.94 -11.12 -25.58
C ARG A 18 4.94 -12.27 -25.66
N GLU A 19 4.43 -12.60 -26.83
CA GLU A 19 3.46 -13.69 -27.01
C GLU A 19 4.11 -15.06 -26.75
N GLU A 20 5.37 -15.27 -27.15
CA GLU A 20 6.12 -16.47 -26.83
C GLU A 20 6.37 -16.61 -25.32
N LEU A 21 6.72 -15.53 -24.63
CA LEU A 21 6.89 -15.51 -23.18
C LEU A 21 5.58 -15.79 -22.45
N VAL A 22 4.48 -15.20 -22.87
CA VAL A 22 3.14 -15.49 -22.29
C VAL A 22 2.83 -16.99 -22.37
N LYS A 23 3.13 -17.65 -23.51
CA LYS A 23 2.96 -19.09 -23.65
C LYS A 23 3.91 -19.87 -22.74
N ALA A 24 5.20 -19.50 -22.71
CA ALA A 24 6.18 -20.14 -21.83
C ALA A 24 5.85 -20.00 -20.34
N GLN A 25 5.26 -18.88 -19.96
CA GLN A 25 4.76 -18.58 -18.61
C GLN A 25 3.38 -19.21 -18.33
N LYS A 26 2.83 -19.99 -19.26
CA LYS A 26 1.50 -20.65 -19.13
C LYS A 26 0.36 -19.68 -18.87
N GLY A 27 0.47 -18.44 -19.34
CA GLY A 27 -0.54 -17.42 -19.13
C GLY A 27 -0.53 -16.79 -17.72
N ILE A 28 0.53 -16.97 -16.95
CA ILE A 28 0.65 -16.50 -15.57
C ILE A 28 1.64 -15.33 -15.47
N ASP A 29 1.29 -14.27 -14.79
CA ASP A 29 2.19 -13.18 -14.39
C ASP A 29 3.14 -13.69 -13.30
N PRO A 30 4.47 -13.68 -13.54
CA PRO A 30 5.43 -14.33 -12.62
C PRO A 30 5.61 -13.59 -11.28
N ILE A 31 5.19 -12.33 -11.17
CA ILE A 31 5.28 -11.57 -9.92
C ILE A 31 4.06 -11.83 -9.05
N LEU A 32 2.86 -11.83 -9.64
CA LEU A 32 1.62 -12.04 -8.91
C LEU A 32 1.30 -13.53 -8.72
N ASN A 33 1.85 -14.40 -9.56
CA ASN A 33 1.47 -15.81 -9.68
C ASN A 33 -0.04 -15.98 -9.99
N GLU A 34 -0.58 -15.08 -10.81
CA GLU A 34 -1.99 -15.01 -11.22
C GLU A 34 -2.10 -14.96 -12.74
N PRO A 35 -3.26 -15.34 -13.32
CA PRO A 35 -3.50 -15.21 -14.76
C PRO A 35 -3.30 -13.80 -15.25
N PHE A 36 -2.77 -13.64 -16.47
CA PHE A 36 -2.66 -12.32 -17.09
C PHE A 36 -4.02 -11.65 -17.24
N SER A 37 -4.06 -10.35 -16.96
CA SER A 37 -5.14 -9.46 -17.37
C SER A 37 -5.06 -9.12 -18.87
N GLU A 38 -5.93 -8.22 -19.36
CA GLU A 38 -6.03 -7.88 -20.78
C GLU A 38 -4.76 -7.27 -21.39
N VAL A 39 -4.03 -6.44 -20.64
CA VAL A 39 -2.87 -5.70 -21.15
C VAL A 39 -1.57 -6.26 -20.58
N ARG A 40 -0.79 -6.86 -21.49
CA ARG A 40 0.54 -7.43 -21.20
C ARG A 40 1.63 -6.58 -21.84
N VAL A 41 2.73 -6.40 -21.14
CA VAL A 41 3.91 -5.69 -21.59
C VAL A 41 5.13 -6.60 -21.56
N LEU A 42 6.15 -6.29 -22.36
CA LEU A 42 7.44 -6.95 -22.29
C LEU A 42 8.29 -6.20 -21.25
N ASP A 43 8.73 -6.91 -20.25
CA ASP A 43 9.58 -6.39 -19.20
C ASP A 43 11.05 -6.63 -19.49
N HIS A 44 11.92 -5.75 -19.04
CA HIS A 44 13.37 -5.86 -19.21
C HIS A 44 14.14 -5.31 -18.01
N ASP A 45 15.32 -5.80 -17.80
CA ASP A 45 16.25 -5.28 -16.80
C ASP A 45 16.78 -3.91 -17.23
N HIS A 46 16.56 -2.88 -16.39
CA HIS A 46 16.95 -1.50 -16.69
C HIS A 46 18.47 -1.26 -16.73
N THR A 47 19.27 -2.18 -16.24
CA THR A 47 20.74 -2.07 -16.23
C THR A 47 21.35 -2.79 -17.41
N THR A 48 20.92 -4.03 -17.65
CA THR A 48 21.47 -4.91 -18.68
C THR A 48 20.70 -4.88 -19.99
N GLN A 49 19.49 -4.33 -19.99
CA GLN A 49 18.53 -4.28 -21.11
C GLN A 49 18.01 -5.66 -21.55
N HIS A 50 18.34 -6.73 -20.82
CA HIS A 50 17.82 -8.04 -21.14
C HIS A 50 16.33 -8.15 -20.83
N VAL A 51 15.58 -8.72 -21.76
CA VAL A 51 14.19 -9.11 -21.55
C VAL A 51 14.10 -10.11 -20.41
N ARG A 52 13.23 -9.88 -19.46
CA ARG A 52 13.00 -10.75 -18.29
C ARG A 52 11.75 -11.60 -18.46
N ALA A 53 10.61 -10.98 -18.73
CA ALA A 53 9.31 -11.65 -18.77
C ALA A 53 8.25 -10.86 -19.54
N ALA A 54 7.09 -11.47 -19.76
CA ALA A 54 5.86 -10.74 -19.98
C ALA A 54 5.20 -10.49 -18.63
N LEU A 55 4.71 -9.26 -18.39
CA LEU A 55 4.03 -8.85 -17.18
C LEU A 55 2.70 -8.17 -17.51
N ASN A 56 1.77 -8.15 -16.57
CA ASN A 56 0.67 -7.20 -16.61
C ASN A 56 1.22 -5.77 -16.58
N ARG A 57 0.57 -4.84 -17.25
CA ARG A 57 0.99 -3.43 -17.28
C ARG A 57 1.19 -2.84 -15.88
N ASN A 58 0.24 -3.10 -14.98
CA ASN A 58 0.29 -2.59 -13.61
C ASN A 58 1.39 -3.25 -12.79
N THR A 59 1.65 -4.54 -12.98
CA THR A 59 2.74 -5.26 -12.31
C THR A 59 4.10 -4.73 -12.76
N ASN A 60 4.27 -4.48 -14.06
CA ASN A 60 5.47 -3.86 -14.61
C ASN A 60 5.67 -2.44 -14.06
N ALA A 61 4.59 -1.65 -14.00
CA ALA A 61 4.66 -0.30 -13.41
C ALA A 61 5.02 -0.34 -11.91
N PHE A 62 4.45 -1.29 -11.16
CA PHE A 62 4.80 -1.50 -9.75
C PHE A 62 6.27 -1.86 -9.57
N GLU A 63 6.80 -2.80 -10.36
CA GLU A 63 8.22 -3.17 -10.34
C GLU A 63 9.13 -1.95 -10.57
N GLY A 64 8.82 -1.15 -11.60
CA GLY A 64 9.56 0.06 -11.90
C GLY A 64 9.52 1.10 -10.77
N LEU A 65 8.37 1.27 -10.11
CA LEU A 65 8.24 2.14 -8.94
C LEU A 65 9.09 1.65 -7.76
N VAL A 66 9.10 0.35 -7.48
CA VAL A 66 9.92 -0.28 -6.44
C VAL A 66 11.41 -0.10 -6.73
N PHE A 67 11.82 -0.35 -7.96
CA PHE A 67 13.21 -0.15 -8.39
C PHE A 67 13.65 1.31 -8.24
N ASN A 68 12.82 2.26 -8.67
CA ASN A 68 13.11 3.69 -8.54
C ASN A 68 13.13 4.14 -7.07
N ALA A 69 12.24 3.62 -6.23
CA ALA A 69 12.25 3.89 -4.78
C ALA A 69 13.54 3.38 -4.13
N TYR A 70 13.99 2.18 -4.48
CA TYR A 70 15.28 1.64 -4.03
C TYR A 70 16.44 2.55 -4.43
N LYS A 71 16.55 2.93 -5.70
CA LYS A 71 17.62 3.82 -6.18
C LYS A 71 17.65 5.16 -5.43
N ARG A 72 16.48 5.74 -5.20
CA ARG A 72 16.36 7.05 -4.57
C ARG A 72 16.60 7.00 -3.06
N CYS A 73 16.11 5.97 -2.38
CA CYS A 73 16.02 5.97 -0.92
C CYS A 73 17.10 5.12 -0.24
N LEU A 74 17.57 4.05 -0.87
CA LEU A 74 18.39 3.04 -0.19
C LEU A 74 19.75 2.77 -0.83
N LYS A 75 19.90 2.94 -2.14
CA LYS A 75 21.14 2.60 -2.84
C LYS A 75 22.39 3.34 -2.30
N TRP A 76 22.20 4.52 -1.75
CA TRP A 76 23.28 5.31 -1.14
C TRP A 76 23.57 4.93 0.33
N MET A 77 22.68 4.15 0.96
CA MET A 77 22.79 3.72 2.36
C MET A 77 23.37 2.31 2.52
N THR A 78 23.26 1.46 1.49
CA THR A 78 23.63 0.05 1.58
C THR A 78 24.02 -0.52 0.23
N ASP A 79 24.96 -1.47 0.24
CA ASP A 79 25.37 -2.24 -0.92
C ASP A 79 24.48 -3.46 -1.19
N LYS A 80 23.48 -3.71 -0.33
CA LYS A 80 22.55 -4.84 -0.50
C LYS A 80 21.74 -4.69 -1.78
N PRO A 81 21.61 -5.75 -2.57
CA PRO A 81 20.80 -5.73 -3.78
C PRO A 81 19.30 -5.67 -3.44
N LEU A 82 18.51 -5.06 -4.32
CA LEU A 82 17.07 -4.90 -4.14
C LEU A 82 16.33 -6.20 -3.75
N PRO A 83 16.59 -7.38 -4.35
CA PRO A 83 15.90 -8.61 -3.96
C PRO A 83 16.12 -9.01 -2.50
N GLU A 84 17.28 -8.73 -1.93
CA GLU A 84 17.56 -8.99 -0.51
C GLU A 84 16.76 -8.05 0.39
N ILE A 85 16.70 -6.77 0.03
CA ILE A 85 15.92 -5.76 0.74
C ILE A 85 14.42 -6.10 0.71
N LEU A 86 13.90 -6.54 -0.45
CA LEU A 86 12.50 -6.94 -0.58
C LEU A 86 12.17 -8.16 0.29
N ARG A 87 13.05 -9.14 0.40
CA ARG A 87 12.86 -10.26 1.34
C ARG A 87 12.82 -9.78 2.79
N GLY A 88 13.73 -8.87 3.15
CA GLY A 88 13.73 -8.25 4.49
C GLY A 88 12.45 -7.47 4.77
N LEU A 89 11.96 -6.72 3.77
CA LEU A 89 10.70 -5.98 3.90
C LEU A 89 9.50 -6.93 4.05
N ALA A 90 9.46 -8.03 3.31
CA ALA A 90 8.41 -9.03 3.46
C ALA A 90 8.37 -9.59 4.89
N VAL A 91 9.50 -10.05 5.41
CA VAL A 91 9.63 -10.54 6.80
C VAL A 91 9.21 -9.47 7.82
N TYR A 92 9.61 -8.21 7.61
CA TYR A 92 9.21 -7.10 8.48
C TYR A 92 7.69 -6.88 8.48
N LEU A 93 7.03 -6.93 7.31
CA LEU A 93 5.58 -6.71 7.19
C LEU A 93 4.75 -7.90 7.72
N GLU A 94 5.30 -9.10 7.76
CA GLU A 94 4.64 -10.31 8.27
C GLU A 94 4.66 -10.42 9.79
N GLN A 95 5.42 -9.57 10.49
CA GLN A 95 5.50 -9.61 11.94
C GLN A 95 4.20 -9.14 12.61
N ASP A 96 3.85 -9.75 13.72
CA ASP A 96 2.75 -9.29 14.57
C ASP A 96 3.20 -8.14 15.47
N TYR A 97 2.72 -6.95 15.17
CA TYR A 97 2.95 -5.74 15.94
C TYR A 97 1.78 -5.37 16.87
N SER A 98 0.81 -6.25 17.05
CA SER A 98 -0.43 -5.97 17.82
C SER A 98 -0.18 -5.61 19.29
N LYS A 99 0.98 -5.99 19.84
CA LYS A 99 1.40 -5.66 21.20
C LYS A 99 2.14 -4.33 21.32
N ASN A 100 2.50 -3.71 20.20
CA ASN A 100 3.19 -2.43 20.21
C ASN A 100 2.22 -1.27 20.51
N PRO A 101 2.70 -0.17 21.09
CA PRO A 101 1.87 1.01 21.29
C PRO A 101 1.43 1.61 19.95
N TYR A 102 0.25 2.21 19.94
CA TYR A 102 -0.24 2.93 18.77
C TYR A 102 0.61 4.19 18.51
N HIS A 103 1.00 4.40 17.25
CA HIS A 103 1.65 5.62 16.82
C HIS A 103 0.72 6.83 17.00
N PRO A 104 1.20 8.03 17.40
CA PRO A 104 0.36 9.22 17.64
C PRO A 104 -0.60 9.61 16.51
N ASP A 105 -0.34 9.18 15.28
CA ASP A 105 -1.25 9.40 14.14
C ASP A 105 -2.62 8.74 14.29
N TRP A 106 -2.80 7.82 15.25
CA TRP A 106 -4.13 7.28 15.55
C TRP A 106 -5.12 8.39 15.95
N LEU A 107 -4.66 9.45 16.61
CA LEU A 107 -5.48 10.60 16.96
C LEU A 107 -6.07 11.30 15.73
N LYS A 108 -5.29 11.43 14.66
CA LYS A 108 -5.75 11.97 13.38
C LYS A 108 -6.79 11.04 12.77
N ARG A 109 -6.54 9.73 12.79
CA ARG A 109 -7.43 8.72 12.19
C ARG A 109 -8.81 8.76 12.84
N VAL A 110 -8.89 8.66 14.18
CA VAL A 110 -10.17 8.68 14.88
C VAL A 110 -10.89 10.02 14.72
N THR A 111 -10.14 11.14 14.61
CA THR A 111 -10.74 12.46 14.35
C THR A 111 -11.38 12.53 12.96
N ILE A 112 -10.76 11.93 11.95
CA ILE A 112 -11.33 11.83 10.59
C ILE A 112 -12.62 11.00 10.63
N ASP A 113 -12.61 9.86 11.31
CA ASP A 113 -13.78 8.98 11.38
C ASP A 113 -14.90 9.59 12.23
N PHE A 114 -14.61 10.29 13.33
CA PHE A 114 -15.57 11.09 14.09
C PHE A 114 -16.21 12.18 13.20
N ASN A 115 -15.42 12.90 12.41
CA ASN A 115 -15.94 13.98 11.56
C ASN A 115 -16.90 13.49 10.48
N LYS A 116 -16.82 12.22 10.06
CA LYS A 116 -17.74 11.59 9.09
C LYS A 116 -19.12 11.24 9.70
N LEU A 117 -19.26 11.24 11.03
CA LEU A 117 -20.52 10.94 11.68
C LEU A 117 -21.54 12.06 11.43
N LYS A 118 -22.82 11.72 11.53
CA LYS A 118 -23.92 12.71 11.60
C LYS A 118 -23.78 13.51 12.90
N GLU A 119 -24.37 14.72 12.94
CA GLU A 119 -24.25 15.62 14.09
C GLU A 119 -24.78 14.97 15.38
N SER A 120 -25.96 14.33 15.33
CA SER A 120 -26.51 13.60 16.48
C SER A 120 -25.62 12.48 16.98
N SER A 121 -24.98 11.74 16.06
CA SER A 121 -24.02 10.68 16.39
C SER A 121 -22.76 11.26 17.05
N LYS A 122 -22.27 12.41 16.57
CA LYS A 122 -21.15 13.12 17.20
C LYS A 122 -21.48 13.51 18.64
N ASP A 123 -22.67 14.03 18.86
CA ASP A 123 -23.14 14.41 20.20
C ASP A 123 -23.21 13.17 21.11
N SER A 124 -23.72 12.04 20.62
CA SER A 124 -23.74 10.79 21.37
C SER A 124 -22.33 10.30 21.75
N VAL A 125 -21.39 10.37 20.82
CA VAL A 125 -19.98 10.05 21.09
C VAL A 125 -19.40 10.96 22.16
N LEU A 126 -19.65 12.27 22.09
CA LEU A 126 -19.14 13.25 23.06
C LEU A 126 -19.70 13.01 24.46
N ILE A 127 -20.99 12.67 24.57
CA ILE A 127 -21.64 12.32 25.83
C ILE A 127 -20.99 11.08 26.46
N GLU A 128 -20.81 10.03 25.68
CA GLU A 128 -20.14 8.79 26.15
C GLU A 128 -18.68 9.03 26.60
N LEU A 129 -17.99 10.01 25.98
CA LEU A 129 -16.66 10.44 26.40
C LEU A 129 -16.66 11.37 27.61
N GLY A 130 -17.83 11.68 28.17
CA GLY A 130 -17.98 12.55 29.33
C GLY A 130 -17.61 14.02 29.05
N THR A 131 -17.82 14.48 27.82
CA THR A 131 -17.57 15.87 27.43
C THR A 131 -18.82 16.54 26.89
N SER A 132 -18.83 17.87 26.83
CA SER A 132 -19.98 18.63 26.32
C SER A 132 -20.12 18.49 24.80
N CYS A 133 -21.38 18.45 24.34
CA CYS A 133 -21.69 18.63 22.93
C CYS A 133 -21.34 20.07 22.53
N GLY A 134 -20.81 20.23 21.32
CA GLY A 134 -20.50 21.57 20.80
C GLY A 134 -21.72 22.19 20.10
N LYS A 135 -21.80 23.49 20.10
CA LYS A 135 -22.84 24.24 19.38
C LYS A 135 -22.74 24.16 17.87
N ASN A 136 -21.54 23.85 17.37
CA ASN A 136 -21.23 23.73 15.97
C ASN A 136 -20.14 22.65 15.73
N ALA A 137 -19.86 22.33 14.46
CA ALA A 137 -18.89 21.31 14.08
C ALA A 137 -17.48 21.56 14.63
N LEU A 138 -17.05 22.83 14.70
CA LEU A 138 -15.73 23.20 15.21
C LEU A 138 -15.61 22.92 16.72
N GLU A 139 -16.63 23.30 17.49
CA GLU A 139 -16.65 23.02 18.92
C GLU A 139 -16.72 21.53 19.23
N ARG A 140 -17.51 20.74 18.48
CA ARG A 140 -17.58 19.29 18.61
C ARG A 140 -16.22 18.66 18.37
N LYS A 141 -15.53 19.06 17.29
CA LYS A 141 -14.16 18.59 16.99
C LYS A 141 -13.18 18.96 18.11
N LYS A 142 -13.26 20.19 18.63
CA LYS A 142 -12.40 20.66 19.73
C LYS A 142 -12.64 19.84 21.00
N ASN A 143 -13.92 19.59 21.36
CA ASN A 143 -14.29 18.83 22.54
C ASN A 143 -13.87 17.36 22.41
N PHE A 144 -14.05 16.75 21.23
CA PHE A 144 -13.55 15.42 20.94
C PHE A 144 -12.02 15.33 21.11
N SER A 145 -11.28 16.26 20.51
CA SER A 145 -9.82 16.30 20.65
C SER A 145 -9.39 16.47 22.12
N LYS A 146 -10.07 17.31 22.90
CA LYS A 146 -9.80 17.44 24.34
C LYS A 146 -10.04 16.14 25.09
N ALA A 147 -11.15 15.43 24.80
CA ALA A 147 -11.46 14.15 25.42
C ALA A 147 -10.37 13.10 25.13
N LEU A 148 -9.87 13.03 23.90
CA LEU A 148 -8.76 12.13 23.53
C LEU A 148 -7.48 12.45 24.33
N MET A 149 -7.18 13.72 24.53
CA MET A 149 -5.96 14.16 25.25
C MET A 149 -6.01 13.85 26.76
N THR A 150 -7.17 13.49 27.31
CA THR A 150 -7.26 13.02 28.71
C THR A 150 -6.58 11.67 28.95
N ARG A 151 -6.27 10.93 27.88
CA ARG A 151 -5.68 9.58 27.88
C ARG A 151 -6.51 8.52 28.65
N LYS A 152 -7.81 8.79 28.88
CA LYS A 152 -8.72 7.87 29.57
C LYS A 152 -9.20 6.71 28.70
N PHE A 153 -9.08 6.86 27.37
CA PHE A 153 -9.61 5.92 26.39
C PHE A 153 -8.48 5.43 25.47
N SER A 154 -8.48 4.11 25.22
CA SER A 154 -7.60 3.51 24.21
C SER A 154 -8.12 3.74 22.79
N TYR A 155 -7.27 3.52 21.79
CA TYR A 155 -7.66 3.54 20.37
C TYR A 155 -8.87 2.65 20.10
N ASN A 156 -8.85 1.39 20.58
CA ASN A 156 -9.94 0.45 20.34
C ASN A 156 -11.25 0.92 20.95
N GLN A 157 -11.24 1.42 22.19
CA GLN A 157 -12.44 1.96 22.84
C GLN A 157 -13.04 3.13 22.04
N ILE A 158 -12.22 4.04 21.54
CA ILE A 158 -12.69 5.15 20.69
C ILE A 158 -13.25 4.66 19.36
N MET A 159 -12.58 3.71 18.70
CA MET A 159 -13.05 3.17 17.42
C MET A 159 -14.36 2.39 17.57
N ASP A 160 -14.50 1.62 18.63
CA ASP A 160 -15.74 0.88 18.90
C ASP A 160 -16.90 1.83 19.22
N LEU A 161 -16.61 2.91 19.95
CA LEU A 161 -17.58 3.96 20.21
C LEU A 161 -18.04 4.66 18.91
N ILE A 162 -17.10 5.02 18.02
CA ILE A 162 -17.42 5.61 16.71
C ILE A 162 -18.25 4.65 15.86
N LYS A 163 -17.91 3.35 15.85
CA LYS A 163 -18.67 2.32 15.11
C LYS A 163 -20.09 2.17 15.65
N LYS A 164 -20.28 2.21 16.98
CA LYS A 164 -21.58 2.11 17.64
C LYS A 164 -22.57 3.16 17.15
N PHE A 165 -22.09 4.37 16.83
CA PHE A 165 -22.92 5.50 16.40
C PHE A 165 -22.83 5.82 14.89
N ARG A 166 -22.21 4.97 14.08
CA ARG A 166 -22.09 5.13 12.62
C ARG A 166 -23.36 4.67 11.91
#